data_48dc8314d4db615fde6795c776f45398
#
_entry.id   48dc8314d4db615fde6795c776f45398
#
_cell.length_a   1.000
_cell.length_b   1.000
_cell.length_c   1.000
_cell.angle_alpha   90.00
_cell.angle_beta   90.00
_cell.angle_gamma   90.00
#
_symmetry.space_group_name_H-M   'P 1'
#
loop_
_entity.id
_entity.type
_entity.pdbx_description
1 polymer ?
#
loop_
_entity_poly.entity_id
_entity_poly.type
_entity_poly.pdbx_seq_one_letter_code
_entity_poly.pdbx_strand_id
1 'polypeptide(L)'
;MNKTPTTLIIMDGFGLRQETEGNAIRAAETPRLDQFFQEFAHTTLRASGLDVGLPEGQMGNSEVGHTNIGAGRVVFQDLPRITKAISDGSFDANPAYLHAMDACLEKGTSLHLMGLLSDGGVHSHIQHLFALLRLARKKGLEHVYLHAFLDGRDVSPTSGADFVAQAAEACRTIGVGKIATVMGRYYAMDRDKRWDRVEAAYDAMVYGEGAVQNPDPVAAVRASYDQGITDEFVEPVVCDSEGTISDNDSVIFFNFRPDRAREITRALVDPDFDGFTRQFFPVTFVCNTEYDASMPNVEVAFPRVTVQNGLGEYLSQMGMTQLRIAETEKYAHVTFFFNGGSETVFPGEDRVLVPSPKVATYDKQPEMSAAEVTDKCVERIESGAYDVIILNFANCDMVGHTGVFDAAVKAVETVDTCVGRVVDATLKMGGIAMITADHGNAEQMTEPDGSPMTAHTTNPVPFILCGAGTELRPDGRLADIAPTMLDVMGLACPEEMDGKTLIVK
;
A
#
# COMPACT_ATOMS: atom_id res chain seq x y z
N MET A 1 -6.89 -29.50 29.04
CA MET A 1 -5.53 -29.04 29.47
C MET A 1 -5.49 -27.56 29.20
N ASN A 2 -4.95 -26.77 30.13
CA ASN A 2 -4.70 -25.36 29.87
C ASN A 2 -3.66 -25.24 28.74
N LYS A 3 -3.90 -24.33 27.79
CA LYS A 3 -2.99 -24.05 26.69
C LYS A 3 -1.85 -23.13 27.16
N THR A 4 -0.71 -23.25 26.54
CA THR A 4 0.46 -22.38 26.73
C THR A 4 0.44 -21.31 25.64
N PRO A 5 0.11 -20.04 25.95
CA PRO A 5 -0.13 -19.04 24.92
C PRO A 5 1.16 -18.49 24.33
N THR A 6 1.17 -18.25 23.02
CA THR A 6 2.11 -17.35 22.36
C THR A 6 1.41 -16.01 22.12
N THR A 7 1.89 -14.95 22.77
CA THR A 7 1.26 -13.64 22.74
C THR A 7 2.09 -12.65 21.92
N LEU A 8 1.53 -12.07 20.87
CA LEU A 8 2.11 -10.95 20.12
C LEU A 8 1.48 -9.65 20.61
N ILE A 9 2.32 -8.74 21.09
CA ILE A 9 1.94 -7.42 21.57
C ILE A 9 2.50 -6.39 20.60
N ILE A 10 1.61 -5.64 19.95
CA ILE A 10 1.96 -4.59 18.99
C ILE A 10 1.72 -3.23 19.67
N MET A 11 2.78 -2.48 19.91
CA MET A 11 2.76 -1.12 20.43
C MET A 11 2.69 -0.16 19.22
N ASP A 12 1.49 0.12 18.73
CA ASP A 12 1.27 0.91 17.52
C ASP A 12 1.99 2.28 17.57
N GLY A 13 2.80 2.59 16.57
CA GLY A 13 3.54 3.84 16.50
C GLY A 13 4.76 3.96 17.42
N PHE A 14 5.29 2.84 17.94
CA PHE A 14 6.46 2.83 18.83
C PHE A 14 7.75 2.56 18.04
N GLY A 15 8.35 3.61 17.48
CA GLY A 15 9.62 3.51 16.75
C GLY A 15 10.85 3.61 17.67
N LEU A 16 12.02 3.36 17.09
CA LEU A 16 13.30 3.47 17.76
C LEU A 16 14.15 4.58 17.15
N ARG A 17 14.52 5.58 17.97
CA ARG A 17 15.42 6.67 17.59
C ARG A 17 16.37 7.00 18.73
N GLN A 18 17.62 7.34 18.39
CA GLN A 18 18.65 7.62 19.41
C GLN A 18 18.55 9.05 19.97
N GLU A 19 18.17 9.99 19.13
CA GLU A 19 17.99 11.40 19.51
C GLU A 19 16.90 11.55 20.57
N THR A 20 17.16 12.40 21.56
CA THR A 20 16.25 12.67 22.66
C THR A 20 15.28 13.83 22.40
N GLU A 21 15.68 14.77 21.55
CA GLU A 21 14.87 15.93 21.21
C GLU A 21 13.62 15.50 20.43
N GLY A 22 12.45 15.90 20.91
CA GLY A 22 11.18 15.51 20.29
C GLY A 22 10.85 14.02 20.36
N ASN A 23 11.53 13.26 21.21
CA ASN A 23 11.34 11.80 21.36
C ASN A 23 10.55 11.50 22.64
N ALA A 24 9.23 11.28 22.49
CA ALA A 24 8.35 11.00 23.62
C ALA A 24 8.67 9.65 24.29
N ILE A 25 9.18 8.68 23.54
CA ILE A 25 9.57 7.37 24.05
C ILE A 25 10.79 7.47 24.97
N ARG A 26 11.77 8.29 24.58
CA ARG A 26 12.97 8.53 25.40
C ARG A 26 12.69 9.43 26.62
N ALA A 27 11.67 10.26 26.55
CA ALA A 27 11.26 11.13 27.66
C ALA A 27 10.38 10.42 28.71
N ALA A 28 9.71 9.35 28.32
CA ALA A 28 8.81 8.57 29.17
C ALA A 28 9.58 7.68 30.16
N GLU A 29 9.00 7.44 31.33
CA GLU A 29 9.47 6.40 32.28
C GLU A 29 8.92 5.04 31.83
N THR A 30 9.80 4.17 31.34
CA THR A 30 9.45 2.85 30.80
C THR A 30 10.13 1.68 31.52
N PRO A 31 9.95 1.56 32.87
CA PRO A 31 10.71 0.59 33.67
C PRO A 31 10.48 -0.86 33.25
N ARG A 32 9.31 -1.21 32.70
CA ARG A 32 9.00 -2.57 32.27
C ARG A 32 9.68 -2.89 30.93
N LEU A 33 9.58 -2.02 29.96
CA LEU A 33 10.28 -2.19 28.67
C LEU A 33 11.79 -2.17 28.88
N ASP A 34 12.32 -1.28 29.72
CA ASP A 34 13.74 -1.23 30.05
C ASP A 34 14.24 -2.56 30.66
N GLN A 35 13.44 -3.14 31.57
CA GLN A 35 13.72 -4.46 32.13
C GLN A 35 13.71 -5.53 31.01
N PHE A 36 12.74 -5.53 30.13
CA PHE A 36 12.64 -6.54 29.06
C PHE A 36 13.79 -6.46 28.06
N PHE A 37 14.23 -5.25 27.72
CA PHE A 37 15.43 -5.05 26.89
C PHE A 37 16.73 -5.56 27.57
N GLN A 38 16.79 -5.56 28.90
CA GLN A 38 17.95 -6.08 29.64
C GLN A 38 17.90 -7.59 29.82
N GLU A 39 16.73 -8.17 30.03
CA GLU A 39 16.57 -9.57 30.42
C GLU A 39 16.37 -10.52 29.23
N PHE A 40 15.80 -10.04 28.12
CA PHE A 40 15.40 -10.89 27.02
C PHE A 40 16.13 -10.58 25.71
N ALA A 41 16.17 -11.59 24.84
CA ALA A 41 16.71 -11.43 23.49
C ALA A 41 15.86 -10.41 22.71
N HIS A 42 16.53 -9.45 22.07
CA HIS A 42 15.87 -8.41 21.30
C HIS A 42 16.65 -8.06 20.04
N THR A 43 15.94 -7.50 19.06
CA THR A 43 16.48 -6.98 17.81
C THR A 43 15.64 -5.83 17.31
N THR A 44 15.99 -5.27 16.15
CA THR A 44 15.22 -4.24 15.46
C THR A 44 14.62 -4.77 14.19
N LEU A 45 13.44 -4.26 13.82
CA LEU A 45 12.78 -4.59 12.56
C LEU A 45 12.62 -3.35 11.70
N ARG A 46 12.86 -3.51 10.39
CA ARG A 46 12.52 -2.50 9.41
C ARG A 46 11.01 -2.51 9.17
N ALA A 47 10.40 -1.31 9.24
CA ALA A 47 8.96 -1.11 9.21
C ALA A 47 8.52 -0.05 8.18
N SER A 48 9.36 0.24 7.19
CA SER A 48 9.12 1.28 6.19
C SER A 48 9.66 0.89 4.81
N GLY A 49 9.29 1.64 3.79
CA GLY A 49 9.80 1.47 2.43
C GLY A 49 9.60 0.07 1.87
N LEU A 50 10.55 -0.41 1.08
CA LEU A 50 10.46 -1.69 0.39
C LEU A 50 10.36 -2.91 1.32
N ASP A 51 10.85 -2.79 2.56
CA ASP A 51 10.79 -3.88 3.55
C ASP A 51 9.35 -4.19 4.02
N VAL A 52 8.42 -3.29 3.76
CA VAL A 52 6.99 -3.47 4.02
C VAL A 52 6.12 -3.32 2.75
N GLY A 53 6.75 -3.29 1.58
CA GLY A 53 6.05 -3.24 0.29
C GLY A 53 5.56 -1.85 -0.11
N LEU A 54 6.13 -0.79 0.48
CA LEU A 54 5.92 0.61 0.12
C LEU A 54 7.07 1.12 -0.76
N PRO A 55 6.91 2.25 -1.48
CA PRO A 55 8.03 2.92 -2.16
C PRO A 55 9.20 3.19 -1.21
N GLU A 56 10.42 3.21 -1.77
CA GLU A 56 11.63 3.51 -0.99
C GLU A 56 11.51 4.87 -0.30
N GLY A 57 11.90 4.92 0.98
CA GLY A 57 11.82 6.14 1.80
C GLY A 57 10.43 6.51 2.29
N GLN A 58 9.38 5.77 1.91
CA GLN A 58 8.04 6.01 2.42
C GLN A 58 7.88 5.41 3.82
N MET A 59 7.35 6.21 4.75
CA MET A 59 7.03 5.78 6.11
C MET A 59 5.99 4.65 6.13
N GLY A 60 6.14 3.72 7.07
CA GLY A 60 5.14 2.69 7.33
C GLY A 60 3.81 3.25 7.83
N ASN A 61 2.82 2.39 7.92
CA ASN A 61 1.52 2.69 8.52
C ASN A 61 0.89 1.41 9.09
N SER A 62 -0.13 1.56 9.92
CA SER A 62 -0.74 0.44 10.63
C SER A 62 -1.36 -0.60 9.70
N GLU A 63 -1.98 -0.18 8.58
CA GLU A 63 -2.58 -1.10 7.60
C GLU A 63 -1.53 -2.03 7.00
N VAL A 64 -0.46 -1.43 6.47
CA VAL A 64 0.65 -2.15 5.83
C VAL A 64 1.43 -2.97 6.85
N GLY A 65 1.72 -2.41 8.04
CA GLY A 65 2.45 -3.09 9.10
C GLY A 65 1.75 -4.36 9.55
N HIS A 66 0.46 -4.27 9.94
CA HIS A 66 -0.32 -5.43 10.36
C HIS A 66 -0.53 -6.45 9.25
N THR A 67 -0.69 -6.00 7.99
CA THR A 67 -0.78 -6.90 6.83
C THR A 67 0.50 -7.72 6.67
N ASN A 68 1.69 -7.09 6.75
CA ASN A 68 2.96 -7.80 6.62
C ASN A 68 3.21 -8.77 7.78
N ILE A 69 2.89 -8.35 9.02
CA ILE A 69 3.00 -9.21 10.21
C ILE A 69 2.13 -10.47 10.05
N GLY A 70 0.85 -10.27 9.71
CA GLY A 70 -0.10 -11.37 9.57
C GLY A 70 0.15 -12.26 8.35
N ALA A 71 0.64 -11.69 7.25
CA ALA A 71 0.95 -12.43 6.03
C ALA A 71 2.25 -13.25 6.13
N GLY A 72 3.17 -12.91 7.04
CA GLY A 72 4.50 -13.53 7.12
C GLY A 72 5.35 -13.33 5.86
N ARG A 73 5.02 -12.31 5.07
CA ARG A 73 5.69 -11.94 3.80
C ARG A 73 5.52 -10.46 3.52
N VAL A 74 6.38 -9.91 2.65
CA VAL A 74 6.20 -8.53 2.18
C VAL A 74 5.04 -8.48 1.19
N VAL A 75 3.97 -7.75 1.55
CA VAL A 75 2.82 -7.50 0.69
C VAL A 75 3.02 -6.15 -0.01
N PHE A 76 3.50 -6.21 -1.24
CA PHE A 76 3.79 -5.02 -2.02
C PHE A 76 2.51 -4.27 -2.43
N GLN A 77 2.48 -2.95 -2.21
CA GLN A 77 1.52 -2.05 -2.83
C GLN A 77 1.74 -2.00 -4.35
N ASP A 78 0.75 -1.52 -5.11
CA ASP A 78 0.78 -1.62 -6.57
C ASP A 78 2.01 -0.95 -7.20
N LEU A 79 2.39 0.26 -6.79
CA LEU A 79 3.55 0.96 -7.34
C LEU A 79 4.86 0.17 -7.17
N PRO A 80 5.30 -0.21 -5.96
CA PRO A 80 6.53 -0.99 -5.79
C PRO A 80 6.41 -2.42 -6.35
N ARG A 81 5.21 -3.01 -6.38
CA ARG A 81 4.95 -4.33 -6.98
C ARG A 81 5.24 -4.32 -8.48
N ILE A 82 4.70 -3.35 -9.21
CA ILE A 82 4.93 -3.20 -10.65
C ILE A 82 6.39 -2.84 -10.93
N THR A 83 6.95 -1.91 -10.15
CA THR A 83 8.38 -1.54 -10.26
C THR A 83 9.31 -2.74 -10.01
N LYS A 84 8.99 -3.57 -9.02
CA LYS A 84 9.70 -4.82 -8.76
C LYS A 84 9.62 -5.78 -9.95
N ALA A 85 8.41 -5.97 -10.51
CA ALA A 85 8.22 -6.82 -11.68
C ALA A 85 9.04 -6.35 -12.90
N ILE A 86 9.19 -5.03 -13.08
CA ILE A 86 10.08 -4.47 -14.11
C ILE A 86 11.54 -4.81 -13.81
N SER A 87 11.98 -4.70 -12.56
CA SER A 87 13.37 -4.91 -12.18
C SER A 87 13.81 -6.37 -12.22
N ASP A 88 12.91 -7.31 -11.91
CA ASP A 88 13.20 -8.76 -11.92
C ASP A 88 12.83 -9.43 -13.27
N GLY A 89 12.28 -8.67 -14.22
CA GLY A 89 11.95 -9.14 -15.58
C GLY A 89 10.61 -9.87 -15.69
N SER A 90 9.87 -10.09 -14.61
CA SER A 90 8.56 -10.75 -14.65
C SER A 90 7.49 -9.89 -15.34
N PHE A 91 7.69 -8.57 -15.40
CA PHE A 91 6.86 -7.64 -16.18
C PHE A 91 6.78 -8.03 -17.65
N ASP A 92 7.91 -8.43 -18.26
CA ASP A 92 7.99 -8.84 -19.66
C ASP A 92 7.27 -10.16 -19.96
N ALA A 93 6.95 -10.94 -18.92
CA ALA A 93 6.22 -12.21 -19.03
C ALA A 93 4.74 -12.07 -18.61
N ASN A 94 4.25 -10.85 -18.35
CA ASN A 94 2.87 -10.63 -17.91
C ASN A 94 1.88 -11.06 -19.01
N PRO A 95 0.97 -12.03 -18.74
CA PRO A 95 0.13 -12.61 -19.76
C PRO A 95 -0.86 -11.63 -20.40
N ALA A 96 -1.39 -10.66 -19.63
CA ALA A 96 -2.33 -9.68 -20.17
C ALA A 96 -1.64 -8.70 -21.14
N TYR A 97 -0.44 -8.24 -20.81
CA TYR A 97 0.34 -7.39 -21.72
C TYR A 97 0.72 -8.14 -23.01
N LEU A 98 1.19 -9.40 -22.86
CA LEU A 98 1.54 -10.21 -24.01
C LEU A 98 0.34 -10.48 -24.90
N HIS A 99 -0.82 -10.83 -24.33
CA HIS A 99 -2.05 -11.04 -25.09
C HIS A 99 -2.46 -9.78 -25.88
N ALA A 100 -2.48 -8.61 -25.26
CA ALA A 100 -2.81 -7.35 -25.93
C ALA A 100 -1.85 -7.05 -27.10
N MET A 101 -0.55 -7.26 -26.90
CA MET A 101 0.46 -7.02 -27.93
C MET A 101 0.40 -8.06 -29.06
N ASP A 102 0.18 -9.33 -28.72
CA ASP A 102 0.04 -10.41 -29.71
C ASP A 102 -1.23 -10.23 -30.55
N ALA A 103 -2.34 -9.76 -29.94
CA ALA A 103 -3.56 -9.44 -30.67
C ALA A 103 -3.33 -8.36 -31.74
N CYS A 104 -2.53 -7.32 -31.44
CA CYS A 104 -2.16 -6.30 -32.43
C CYS A 104 -1.34 -6.91 -33.59
N LEU A 105 -0.36 -7.77 -33.30
CA LEU A 105 0.48 -8.41 -34.33
C LEU A 105 -0.33 -9.35 -35.23
N GLU A 106 -1.25 -10.11 -34.63
CA GLU A 106 -2.10 -11.06 -35.38
C GLU A 106 -3.12 -10.36 -36.28
N LYS A 107 -3.68 -9.24 -35.84
CA LYS A 107 -4.72 -8.50 -36.56
C LYS A 107 -4.16 -7.39 -37.45
N GLY A 108 -2.90 -6.98 -37.25
CA GLY A 108 -2.30 -5.82 -37.93
C GLY A 108 -2.90 -4.50 -37.45
N THR A 109 -3.27 -4.42 -36.15
CA THR A 109 -3.88 -3.26 -35.51
C THR A 109 -2.91 -2.53 -34.58
N SER A 110 -3.35 -1.46 -33.93
CA SER A 110 -2.51 -0.59 -33.12
C SER A 110 -2.56 -0.93 -31.63
N LEU A 111 -1.46 -0.67 -30.93
CA LEU A 111 -1.40 -0.66 -29.46
C LEU A 111 -1.51 0.77 -28.96
N HIS A 112 -2.45 1.01 -28.06
CA HIS A 112 -2.62 2.28 -27.37
C HIS A 112 -2.19 2.16 -25.91
N LEU A 113 -1.31 3.05 -25.47
CA LEU A 113 -0.89 3.19 -24.08
C LEU A 113 -1.51 4.47 -23.53
N MET A 114 -2.32 4.38 -22.48
CA MET A 114 -2.98 5.55 -21.91
C MET A 114 -2.73 5.64 -20.40
N GLY A 115 -2.65 6.84 -19.85
CA GLY A 115 -2.49 7.03 -18.42
C GLY A 115 -1.86 8.35 -18.00
N LEU A 116 -1.82 8.58 -16.70
CA LEU A 116 -1.26 9.78 -16.09
C LEU A 116 0.26 9.80 -16.27
N LEU A 117 0.76 10.86 -16.87
CA LEU A 117 2.17 11.01 -17.26
C LEU A 117 2.91 11.86 -16.23
N SER A 118 3.36 11.25 -15.15
CA SER A 118 4.21 11.87 -14.13
C SER A 118 5.02 10.82 -13.35
N ASP A 119 5.89 11.26 -12.47
CA ASP A 119 6.63 10.45 -11.49
C ASP A 119 6.04 10.56 -10.06
N GLY A 120 4.89 11.19 -9.90
CA GLY A 120 4.24 11.42 -8.60
C GLY A 120 3.85 10.14 -7.86
N GLY A 121 3.69 9.01 -8.57
CA GLY A 121 3.52 7.69 -7.95
C GLY A 121 2.19 7.46 -7.22
N VAL A 122 1.20 8.33 -7.41
CA VAL A 122 -0.12 8.22 -6.77
C VAL A 122 -1.10 7.40 -7.62
N HIS A 123 -1.15 7.64 -8.92
CA HIS A 123 -2.04 6.94 -9.85
C HIS A 123 -1.30 6.07 -10.86
N SER A 124 -0.08 6.46 -11.20
CA SER A 124 0.77 5.87 -12.22
C SER A 124 2.23 6.21 -11.94
N HIS A 125 3.13 5.71 -12.77
CA HIS A 125 4.51 6.14 -12.77
C HIS A 125 5.08 6.08 -14.19
N ILE A 126 5.77 7.14 -14.64
CA ILE A 126 6.31 7.27 -16.01
C ILE A 126 7.25 6.11 -16.39
N GLN A 127 7.98 5.53 -15.43
CA GLN A 127 8.86 4.38 -15.69
C GLN A 127 8.09 3.11 -16.11
N HIS A 128 6.82 2.97 -15.66
CA HIS A 128 5.97 1.86 -16.10
C HIS A 128 5.58 2.00 -17.57
N LEU A 129 5.28 3.22 -18.04
CA LEU A 129 5.09 3.51 -19.46
C LEU A 129 6.35 3.14 -20.26
N PHE A 130 7.54 3.54 -19.79
CA PHE A 130 8.78 3.23 -20.49
C PHE A 130 9.06 1.72 -20.56
N ALA A 131 8.64 0.96 -19.53
CA ALA A 131 8.71 -0.50 -19.57
C ALA A 131 7.76 -1.09 -20.63
N LEU A 132 6.53 -0.59 -20.75
CA LEU A 132 5.57 -0.99 -21.78
C LEU A 132 6.10 -0.69 -23.20
N LEU A 133 6.69 0.48 -23.41
CA LEU A 133 7.32 0.83 -24.71
C LEU A 133 8.47 -0.13 -25.06
N ARG A 134 9.34 -0.45 -24.08
CA ARG A 134 10.42 -1.44 -24.29
C ARG A 134 9.86 -2.82 -24.62
N LEU A 135 8.81 -3.25 -23.94
CA LEU A 135 8.15 -4.53 -24.21
C LEU A 135 7.52 -4.54 -25.61
N ALA A 136 6.81 -3.48 -25.99
CA ALA A 136 6.22 -3.33 -27.33
C ALA A 136 7.30 -3.41 -28.43
N ARG A 137 8.45 -2.74 -28.23
CA ARG A 137 9.59 -2.82 -29.15
C ARG A 137 10.17 -4.22 -29.22
N LYS A 138 10.34 -4.90 -28.08
CA LYS A 138 10.83 -6.28 -27.99
C LYS A 138 9.91 -7.26 -28.72
N LYS A 139 8.58 -7.02 -28.69
CA LYS A 139 7.57 -7.81 -29.41
C LYS A 139 7.55 -7.50 -30.92
N GLY A 140 8.16 -6.41 -31.37
CA GLY A 140 8.20 -6.02 -32.77
C GLY A 140 7.00 -5.21 -33.25
N LEU A 141 6.26 -4.57 -32.33
CA LEU A 141 5.18 -3.67 -32.71
C LEU A 141 5.72 -2.41 -33.39
N GLU A 142 5.04 -1.95 -34.43
CA GLU A 142 5.37 -0.73 -35.18
C GLU A 142 4.36 0.40 -34.92
N HIS A 143 3.08 0.05 -34.71
CA HIS A 143 1.98 0.99 -34.46
C HIS A 143 1.67 1.04 -32.97
N VAL A 144 2.33 1.97 -32.27
CA VAL A 144 2.14 2.20 -30.82
C VAL A 144 1.87 3.68 -30.59
N TYR A 145 0.77 3.98 -29.93
CA TYR A 145 0.32 5.35 -29.67
C TYR A 145 0.15 5.61 -28.18
N LEU A 146 0.55 6.81 -27.73
CA LEU A 146 0.43 7.25 -26.36
C LEU A 146 -0.66 8.32 -26.22
N HIS A 147 -1.60 8.10 -25.33
CA HIS A 147 -2.57 9.09 -24.86
C HIS A 147 -2.11 9.56 -23.47
N ALA A 148 -1.47 10.71 -23.43
CA ALA A 148 -0.82 11.24 -22.22
C ALA A 148 -1.80 12.09 -21.41
N PHE A 149 -2.05 11.73 -20.15
CA PHE A 149 -2.84 12.54 -19.23
C PHE A 149 -1.88 13.32 -18.33
N LEU A 150 -2.06 14.64 -18.25
CA LEU A 150 -1.21 15.53 -17.46
C LEU A 150 -1.73 15.63 -16.03
N ASP A 151 -0.80 15.71 -15.07
CA ASP A 151 -1.07 15.59 -13.64
C ASP A 151 -1.43 16.94 -12.99
N GLY A 152 -0.46 17.73 -12.58
CA GLY A 152 -0.64 19.02 -11.95
C GLY A 152 -1.21 19.02 -10.54
N ARG A 153 -1.41 17.83 -9.91
CA ARG A 153 -1.87 17.66 -8.53
C ARG A 153 -0.87 16.93 -7.66
N ASP A 154 -0.34 15.83 -8.16
CA ASP A 154 0.57 14.96 -7.43
C ASP A 154 2.03 15.37 -7.69
N VAL A 155 2.24 16.24 -8.68
CA VAL A 155 3.49 16.91 -9.03
C VAL A 155 3.22 18.41 -9.30
N SER A 156 4.28 19.19 -9.59
CA SER A 156 4.15 20.62 -9.92
C SER A 156 3.12 20.87 -11.04
N PRO A 157 2.28 21.90 -10.91
CA PRO A 157 1.19 22.15 -11.87
C PRO A 157 1.64 22.56 -13.28
N THR A 158 2.93 22.74 -13.52
CA THR A 158 3.52 23.11 -14.83
C THR A 158 4.68 22.21 -15.23
N SER A 159 4.77 21.01 -14.69
CA SER A 159 5.80 20.01 -15.03
C SER A 159 5.42 19.10 -16.22
N GLY A 160 4.18 19.15 -16.68
CA GLY A 160 3.66 18.26 -17.72
C GLY A 160 4.41 18.38 -19.05
N ALA A 161 4.81 19.59 -19.47
CA ALA A 161 5.59 19.77 -20.69
C ALA A 161 6.92 19.01 -20.65
N ASP A 162 7.58 18.93 -19.48
CA ASP A 162 8.83 18.20 -19.32
C ASP A 162 8.59 16.67 -19.32
N PHE A 163 7.51 16.20 -18.71
CA PHE A 163 7.13 14.77 -18.79
C PHE A 163 6.75 14.35 -20.20
N VAL A 164 6.04 15.20 -20.95
CA VAL A 164 5.74 14.95 -22.37
C VAL A 164 7.02 14.90 -23.21
N ALA A 165 7.98 15.80 -22.95
CA ALA A 165 9.28 15.78 -23.60
C ALA A 165 10.07 14.50 -23.29
N GLN A 166 10.06 14.05 -22.03
CA GLN A 166 10.67 12.78 -21.62
C GLN A 166 10.02 11.58 -22.32
N ALA A 167 8.69 11.56 -22.44
CA ALA A 167 7.98 10.48 -23.13
C ALA A 167 8.29 10.47 -24.65
N ALA A 168 8.31 11.63 -25.30
CA ALA A 168 8.70 11.75 -26.70
C ALA A 168 10.14 11.27 -26.95
N GLU A 169 11.07 11.64 -26.06
CA GLU A 169 12.46 11.18 -26.13
C GLU A 169 12.59 9.68 -25.87
N ALA A 170 11.80 9.13 -24.95
CA ALA A 170 11.75 7.68 -24.71
C ALA A 170 11.24 6.93 -25.94
N CYS A 171 10.17 7.39 -26.59
CA CYS A 171 9.67 6.82 -27.85
C CYS A 171 10.75 6.82 -28.94
N ARG A 172 11.45 7.95 -29.10
CA ARG A 172 12.54 8.10 -30.07
C ARG A 172 13.71 7.16 -29.78
N THR A 173 14.14 7.06 -28.52
CA THR A 173 15.32 6.27 -28.10
C THR A 173 15.03 4.77 -28.15
N ILE A 174 13.84 4.35 -27.70
CA ILE A 174 13.40 2.95 -27.76
C ILE A 174 13.10 2.53 -29.21
N GLY A 175 12.71 3.49 -30.05
CA GLY A 175 12.43 3.28 -31.46
C GLY A 175 11.02 2.76 -31.73
N VAL A 176 10.07 3.04 -30.86
CA VAL A 176 8.64 2.76 -31.03
C VAL A 176 7.80 3.73 -30.19
N GLY A 177 6.61 4.05 -30.68
CA GLY A 177 5.66 4.91 -30.02
C GLY A 177 5.61 6.32 -30.59
N LYS A 178 4.42 6.91 -30.60
CA LYS A 178 4.13 8.31 -30.91
C LYS A 178 3.10 8.84 -29.92
N ILE A 179 3.19 10.10 -29.54
CA ILE A 179 2.16 10.73 -28.70
C ILE A 179 1.00 11.13 -29.62
N ALA A 180 -0.15 10.48 -29.45
CA ALA A 180 -1.35 10.73 -30.24
C ALA A 180 -2.20 11.85 -29.64
N THR A 181 -2.38 11.85 -28.32
CA THR A 181 -3.14 12.91 -27.63
C THR A 181 -2.46 13.33 -26.32
N VAL A 182 -2.68 14.59 -25.93
CA VAL A 182 -2.29 15.13 -24.63
C VAL A 182 -3.48 15.88 -24.04
N MET A 183 -3.80 15.65 -22.76
CA MET A 183 -4.90 16.33 -22.07
C MET A 183 -4.71 16.30 -20.56
N GLY A 184 -5.28 17.26 -19.87
CA GLY A 184 -5.26 17.30 -18.40
C GLY A 184 -6.11 16.20 -17.76
N ARG A 185 -5.72 15.76 -16.56
CA ARG A 185 -6.46 14.76 -15.77
C ARG A 185 -7.90 15.18 -15.44
N TYR A 186 -8.21 16.46 -15.50
CA TYR A 186 -9.55 17.01 -15.33
C TYR A 186 -10.55 16.41 -16.32
N TYR A 187 -10.12 16.08 -17.54
CA TYR A 187 -10.91 15.46 -18.60
C TYR A 187 -10.86 13.93 -18.55
N ALA A 188 -9.66 13.37 -18.59
CA ALA A 188 -9.46 11.94 -18.76
C ALA A 188 -9.56 11.11 -17.47
N MET A 189 -9.59 11.76 -16.29
CA MET A 189 -9.56 11.10 -15.00
C MET A 189 -10.64 11.65 -14.04
N ASP A 190 -11.82 11.93 -14.56
CA ASP A 190 -12.99 12.26 -13.72
C ASP A 190 -13.40 11.04 -12.87
N ARG A 191 -14.09 11.29 -11.75
CA ARG A 191 -14.66 10.27 -10.86
C ARG A 191 -16.01 10.68 -10.28
N ASP A 192 -16.56 11.81 -10.76
CA ASP A 192 -17.77 12.43 -10.23
C ASP A 192 -18.91 12.43 -11.28
N LYS A 193 -18.78 11.56 -12.33
CA LYS A 193 -19.73 11.40 -13.43
C LYS A 193 -19.99 12.69 -14.21
N ARG A 194 -18.93 13.48 -14.37
CA ARG A 194 -18.95 14.65 -15.24
C ARG A 194 -18.68 14.20 -16.68
N TRP A 195 -19.72 13.61 -17.26
CA TRP A 195 -19.63 12.98 -18.57
C TRP A 195 -19.21 13.94 -19.68
N ASP A 196 -19.53 15.23 -19.57
CA ASP A 196 -19.03 16.30 -20.43
C ASP A 196 -17.50 16.35 -20.54
N ARG A 197 -16.80 16.04 -19.45
CA ARG A 197 -15.33 15.99 -19.43
C ARG A 197 -14.80 14.69 -20.01
N VAL A 198 -15.41 13.58 -19.63
CA VAL A 198 -15.03 12.23 -20.08
C VAL A 198 -15.26 12.12 -21.59
N GLU A 199 -16.37 12.67 -22.12
CA GLU A 199 -16.69 12.71 -23.54
C GLU A 199 -15.62 13.48 -24.33
N ALA A 200 -15.19 14.66 -23.87
CA ALA A 200 -14.14 15.42 -24.54
C ALA A 200 -12.81 14.65 -24.63
N ALA A 201 -12.43 13.89 -23.57
CA ALA A 201 -11.26 13.01 -23.60
C ALA A 201 -11.46 11.82 -24.55
N TYR A 202 -12.66 11.21 -24.53
CA TYR A 202 -13.01 10.10 -25.39
C TYR A 202 -12.97 10.52 -26.88
N ASP A 203 -13.57 11.66 -27.22
CA ASP A 203 -13.64 12.18 -28.60
C ASP A 203 -12.25 12.45 -29.17
N ALA A 204 -11.36 13.00 -28.35
CA ALA A 204 -9.96 13.19 -28.76
C ALA A 204 -9.24 11.86 -29.03
N MET A 205 -9.46 10.83 -28.20
CA MET A 205 -8.77 9.55 -28.34
C MET A 205 -9.39 8.65 -29.41
N VAL A 206 -10.72 8.72 -29.63
CA VAL A 206 -11.44 7.80 -30.52
C VAL A 206 -11.75 8.44 -31.89
N TYR A 207 -12.21 9.68 -31.89
CA TYR A 207 -12.60 10.35 -33.13
C TYR A 207 -11.54 11.32 -33.67
N GLY A 208 -10.46 11.57 -32.88
CA GLY A 208 -9.47 12.59 -33.26
C GLY A 208 -10.03 14.02 -33.19
N GLU A 209 -11.09 14.21 -32.40
CA GLU A 209 -11.78 15.48 -32.20
C GLU A 209 -11.34 16.11 -30.89
N GLY A 210 -10.28 16.90 -30.91
CA GLY A 210 -9.76 17.65 -29.77
C GLY A 210 -10.04 19.16 -29.89
N ALA A 211 -10.02 19.85 -28.76
CA ALA A 211 -10.11 21.31 -28.73
C ALA A 211 -8.98 21.99 -29.52
N VAL A 212 -7.82 21.34 -29.57
CA VAL A 212 -6.64 21.81 -30.29
C VAL A 212 -6.05 20.69 -31.14
N GLN A 213 -5.59 21.05 -32.36
CA GLN A 213 -4.79 20.18 -33.22
C GLN A 213 -3.36 20.72 -33.27
N ASN A 214 -2.39 19.97 -32.76
CA ASN A 214 -0.99 20.39 -32.78
C ASN A 214 -0.05 19.18 -32.83
N PRO A 215 0.74 19.00 -33.91
CA PRO A 215 1.64 17.86 -34.07
C PRO A 215 2.83 17.85 -33.11
N ASP A 216 3.10 18.97 -32.42
CA ASP A 216 4.13 19.07 -31.37
C ASP A 216 3.46 19.07 -30.00
N PRO A 217 3.45 17.92 -29.28
CA PRO A 217 2.78 17.79 -28.01
C PRO A 217 3.39 18.70 -26.91
N VAL A 218 4.71 18.94 -26.96
CA VAL A 218 5.39 19.82 -25.97
C VAL A 218 5.01 21.27 -26.20
N ALA A 219 5.01 21.71 -27.47
CA ALA A 219 4.60 23.07 -27.82
C ALA A 219 3.13 23.32 -27.49
N ALA A 220 2.25 22.31 -27.65
CA ALA A 220 0.85 22.41 -27.28
C ALA A 220 0.64 22.66 -25.79
N VAL A 221 1.35 21.91 -24.92
CA VAL A 221 1.27 22.10 -23.46
C VAL A 221 1.80 23.45 -23.05
N ARG A 222 2.93 23.88 -23.61
CA ARG A 222 3.49 25.23 -23.33
C ARG A 222 2.55 26.36 -23.77
N ALA A 223 1.88 26.20 -24.93
CA ALA A 223 0.89 27.18 -25.38
C ALA A 223 -0.31 27.29 -24.40
N SER A 224 -0.69 26.21 -23.73
CA SER A 224 -1.69 26.26 -22.64
C SER A 224 -1.19 27.06 -21.44
N TYR A 225 0.07 26.89 -21.05
CA TYR A 225 0.69 27.68 -19.96
C TYR A 225 0.73 29.16 -20.27
N ASP A 226 1.01 29.54 -21.51
CA ASP A 226 1.00 30.94 -21.96
C ASP A 226 -0.41 31.57 -21.82
N GLN A 227 -1.46 30.74 -21.78
CA GLN A 227 -2.85 31.16 -21.55
C GLN A 227 -3.26 31.07 -20.06
N GLY A 228 -2.33 30.69 -19.17
CA GLY A 228 -2.58 30.52 -17.74
C GLY A 228 -3.29 29.19 -17.39
N ILE A 229 -3.37 28.23 -18.34
CA ILE A 229 -3.96 26.90 -18.15
C ILE A 229 -2.83 25.95 -17.77
N THR A 230 -2.88 25.40 -16.54
CA THR A 230 -1.90 24.45 -16.02
C THR A 230 -2.25 22.99 -16.38
N ASP A 231 -1.35 22.07 -16.08
CA ASP A 231 -1.40 20.65 -16.48
C ASP A 231 -2.75 19.99 -16.28
N GLU A 232 -3.35 20.14 -15.09
CA GLU A 232 -4.61 19.53 -14.74
C GLU A 232 -5.73 19.86 -15.72
N PHE A 233 -5.72 21.10 -16.26
CA PHE A 233 -6.82 21.68 -17.04
C PHE A 233 -6.51 21.83 -18.53
N VAL A 234 -5.37 21.30 -19.00
CA VAL A 234 -5.06 21.33 -20.45
C VAL A 234 -6.17 20.64 -21.22
N GLU A 235 -6.80 21.37 -22.13
CA GLU A 235 -7.86 20.84 -22.99
C GLU A 235 -7.33 19.74 -23.90
N PRO A 236 -8.17 18.77 -24.32
CA PRO A 236 -7.73 17.68 -25.18
C PRO A 236 -7.07 18.17 -26.48
N VAL A 237 -5.81 17.82 -26.69
CA VAL A 237 -5.01 18.10 -27.88
C VAL A 237 -4.80 16.83 -28.66
N VAL A 238 -5.11 16.84 -29.94
CA VAL A 238 -4.74 15.76 -30.88
C VAL A 238 -3.41 16.11 -31.56
N CYS A 239 -2.41 15.25 -31.35
CA CYS A 239 -1.06 15.42 -31.87
C CYS A 239 -0.80 14.55 -33.10
N ASP A 240 -1.41 13.37 -33.16
CA ASP A 240 -1.34 12.46 -34.32
C ASP A 240 -2.71 11.82 -34.57
N SER A 241 -3.38 12.19 -35.63
CA SER A 241 -4.70 11.67 -35.99
C SER A 241 -4.69 10.21 -36.46
N GLU A 242 -3.51 9.65 -36.80
CA GLU A 242 -3.38 8.22 -37.11
C GLU A 242 -3.45 7.37 -35.82
N GLY A 243 -3.29 7.99 -34.65
CA GLY A 243 -3.30 7.33 -33.35
C GLY A 243 -4.67 7.30 -32.67
N THR A 244 -5.78 7.33 -33.42
CA THR A 244 -7.13 7.14 -32.87
C THR A 244 -7.39 5.66 -32.52
N ILE A 245 -8.06 5.43 -31.40
CA ILE A 245 -8.46 4.08 -30.98
C ILE A 245 -9.59 3.58 -31.86
N SER A 246 -9.42 2.43 -32.46
CA SER A 246 -10.34 1.85 -33.44
C SER A 246 -10.69 0.39 -33.13
N ASP A 247 -11.62 -0.15 -33.92
CA ASP A 247 -12.07 -1.54 -33.79
C ASP A 247 -10.92 -2.54 -33.82
N ASN A 248 -10.89 -3.46 -32.85
CA ASN A 248 -9.87 -4.50 -32.67
C ASN A 248 -8.47 -4.00 -32.27
N ASP A 249 -8.26 -2.73 -31.99
CA ASP A 249 -7.03 -2.24 -31.37
C ASP A 249 -6.89 -2.80 -29.92
N SER A 250 -5.66 -2.74 -29.42
CA SER A 250 -5.41 -3.05 -28.01
C SER A 250 -5.12 -1.78 -27.24
N VAL A 251 -5.64 -1.70 -26.01
CA VAL A 251 -5.42 -0.56 -25.10
C VAL A 251 -4.84 -1.06 -23.78
N ILE A 252 -3.76 -0.48 -23.32
CA ILE A 252 -3.21 -0.71 -21.98
C ILE A 252 -3.29 0.59 -21.20
N PHE A 253 -4.09 0.60 -20.14
CA PHE A 253 -4.20 1.74 -19.23
C PHE A 253 -3.23 1.52 -18.06
N PHE A 254 -2.10 2.22 -18.03
CA PHE A 254 -1.02 1.98 -17.08
C PHE A 254 -1.20 2.61 -15.70
N ASN A 255 -2.33 3.25 -15.41
CA ASN A 255 -2.68 3.66 -14.06
C ASN A 255 -2.92 2.43 -13.17
N PHE A 256 -2.38 2.44 -11.94
CA PHE A 256 -2.60 1.37 -10.97
C PHE A 256 -3.64 1.73 -9.89
N ARG A 257 -3.96 3.01 -9.69
CA ARG A 257 -5.02 3.44 -8.77
C ARG A 257 -6.36 3.51 -9.49
N PRO A 258 -7.41 2.80 -8.99
CA PRO A 258 -8.64 2.56 -9.75
C PRO A 258 -9.63 3.71 -9.77
N ASP A 259 -9.67 4.57 -8.72
CA ASP A 259 -10.77 5.51 -8.48
C ASP A 259 -11.05 6.47 -9.64
N ARG A 260 -10.02 6.92 -10.36
CA ARG A 260 -10.11 7.84 -11.50
C ARG A 260 -9.88 7.17 -12.86
N ALA A 261 -9.73 5.84 -12.88
CA ALA A 261 -9.59 5.10 -14.13
C ALA A 261 -10.93 4.51 -14.61
N ARG A 262 -11.92 4.38 -13.72
CA ARG A 262 -13.17 3.65 -13.99
C ARG A 262 -14.01 4.26 -15.10
N GLU A 263 -14.23 5.58 -15.10
CA GLU A 263 -15.20 6.24 -15.98
C GLU A 263 -14.77 6.18 -17.44
N ILE A 264 -13.56 6.60 -17.76
CA ILE A 264 -13.03 6.54 -19.13
C ILE A 264 -12.88 5.09 -19.62
N THR A 265 -12.52 4.15 -18.73
CA THR A 265 -12.46 2.72 -19.09
C THR A 265 -13.85 2.22 -19.46
N ARG A 266 -14.91 2.48 -18.64
CA ARG A 266 -16.28 2.10 -18.98
C ARG A 266 -16.74 2.71 -20.29
N ALA A 267 -16.42 3.95 -20.56
CA ALA A 267 -16.74 4.58 -21.84
C ALA A 267 -16.12 3.85 -23.04
N LEU A 268 -14.96 3.19 -22.88
CA LEU A 268 -14.31 2.44 -23.95
C LEU A 268 -14.83 1.00 -24.07
N VAL A 269 -15.08 0.30 -22.93
CA VAL A 269 -15.26 -1.17 -22.94
C VAL A 269 -16.68 -1.66 -22.65
N ASP A 270 -17.55 -0.82 -22.08
CA ASP A 270 -18.88 -1.25 -21.64
C ASP A 270 -19.91 -1.02 -22.75
N PRO A 271 -20.49 -2.07 -23.38
CA PRO A 271 -21.49 -1.89 -24.42
C PRO A 271 -22.76 -1.20 -23.92
N ASP A 272 -23.06 -1.31 -22.62
CA ASP A 272 -24.25 -0.72 -21.99
C ASP A 272 -23.97 0.68 -21.38
N PHE A 273 -22.82 1.27 -21.67
CA PHE A 273 -22.46 2.61 -21.20
C PHE A 273 -23.46 3.67 -21.71
N ASP A 274 -23.97 4.48 -20.78
CA ASP A 274 -25.03 5.47 -21.02
C ASP A 274 -24.65 6.93 -20.64
N GLY A 275 -23.38 7.19 -20.33
CA GLY A 275 -22.92 8.51 -19.89
C GLY A 275 -22.97 9.57 -20.99
N PHE A 276 -22.72 9.18 -22.24
CA PHE A 276 -22.84 10.00 -23.47
C PHE A 276 -23.06 9.12 -24.69
N THR A 277 -23.44 9.72 -25.81
CA THR A 277 -23.73 8.98 -27.05
C THR A 277 -22.43 8.62 -27.78
N ARG A 278 -22.20 7.34 -28.01
CA ARG A 278 -21.04 6.85 -28.77
C ARG A 278 -21.40 5.61 -29.57
N GLN A 279 -20.59 5.28 -30.55
CA GLN A 279 -20.63 3.98 -31.21
C GLN A 279 -19.69 3.02 -30.49
N PHE A 280 -20.22 1.94 -29.94
CA PHE A 280 -19.40 0.88 -29.36
C PHE A 280 -18.67 0.07 -30.44
N PHE A 281 -17.41 -0.24 -30.17
CA PHE A 281 -16.60 -1.20 -30.92
C PHE A 281 -15.70 -1.98 -29.93
N PRO A 282 -15.37 -3.24 -30.23
CA PRO A 282 -14.55 -4.06 -29.35
C PRO A 282 -13.08 -3.65 -29.43
N VAL A 283 -12.42 -3.63 -28.29
CA VAL A 283 -10.97 -3.49 -28.13
C VAL A 283 -10.45 -4.57 -27.18
N THR A 284 -9.18 -4.96 -27.32
CA THR A 284 -8.51 -5.74 -26.27
C THR A 284 -7.99 -4.77 -25.21
N PHE A 285 -8.70 -4.69 -24.06
CA PHE A 285 -8.40 -3.71 -23.03
C PHE A 285 -7.73 -4.32 -21.80
N VAL A 286 -6.59 -3.78 -21.39
CA VAL A 286 -5.86 -4.19 -20.20
C VAL A 286 -5.87 -3.06 -19.16
N CYS A 287 -6.49 -3.32 -18.02
CA CYS A 287 -6.35 -2.52 -16.82
C CYS A 287 -5.05 -2.93 -16.11
N ASN A 288 -4.25 -1.95 -15.69
CA ASN A 288 -3.01 -2.25 -14.96
C ASN A 288 -3.28 -3.00 -13.65
N THR A 289 -4.33 -2.59 -12.92
CA THR A 289 -4.87 -3.25 -11.73
C THR A 289 -6.37 -3.46 -11.90
N GLU A 290 -7.01 -4.16 -10.98
CA GLU A 290 -8.47 -4.31 -10.99
C GLU A 290 -9.15 -2.97 -10.65
N TYR A 291 -9.73 -2.30 -11.66
CA TYR A 291 -10.43 -1.03 -11.44
C TYR A 291 -11.84 -1.21 -10.87
N ASP A 292 -12.52 -2.24 -11.29
CA ASP A 292 -13.87 -2.61 -10.85
C ASP A 292 -14.15 -4.06 -11.25
N ALA A 293 -14.50 -4.91 -10.28
CA ALA A 293 -14.79 -6.33 -10.53
C ALA A 293 -16.01 -6.56 -11.46
N SER A 294 -16.88 -5.56 -11.61
CA SER A 294 -18.06 -5.61 -12.50
C SER A 294 -17.78 -5.08 -13.91
N MET A 295 -16.54 -4.64 -14.21
CA MET A 295 -16.20 -4.05 -15.51
C MET A 295 -16.12 -5.12 -16.59
N PRO A 296 -16.91 -5.03 -17.67
CA PRO A 296 -16.89 -6.00 -18.74
C PRO A 296 -15.68 -5.79 -19.68
N ASN A 297 -15.35 -6.83 -20.45
CA ASN A 297 -14.40 -6.75 -21.59
C ASN A 297 -13.01 -6.21 -21.22
N VAL A 298 -12.51 -6.51 -20.03
CA VAL A 298 -11.17 -6.11 -19.58
C VAL A 298 -10.36 -7.32 -19.10
N GLU A 299 -9.06 -7.22 -19.27
CA GLU A 299 -8.06 -8.04 -18.60
C GLU A 299 -7.33 -7.21 -17.55
N VAL A 300 -6.76 -7.88 -16.53
CA VAL A 300 -6.06 -7.22 -15.43
C VAL A 300 -4.62 -7.72 -15.41
N ALA A 301 -3.67 -6.80 -15.58
CA ALA A 301 -2.24 -7.14 -15.60
C ALA A 301 -1.71 -7.52 -14.21
N PHE A 302 -2.11 -6.78 -13.19
CA PHE A 302 -1.75 -7.03 -11.78
C PHE A 302 -3.04 -7.18 -10.94
N PRO A 303 -3.65 -8.37 -10.92
CA PRO A 303 -4.85 -8.61 -10.12
C PRO A 303 -4.57 -8.38 -8.64
N ARG A 304 -5.64 -8.14 -7.86
CA ARG A 304 -5.55 -7.95 -6.41
C ARG A 304 -4.84 -9.13 -5.76
N VAL A 305 -3.85 -8.85 -4.93
CA VAL A 305 -3.15 -9.90 -4.16
C VAL A 305 -4.04 -10.30 -2.99
N THR A 306 -4.48 -11.54 -2.97
CA THR A 306 -5.09 -12.16 -1.78
C THR A 306 -3.98 -12.81 -0.95
N VAL A 307 -3.96 -12.53 0.34
CA VAL A 307 -3.05 -13.19 1.27
C VAL A 307 -3.61 -14.58 1.58
N GLN A 308 -3.02 -15.61 0.97
CA GLN A 308 -3.32 -17.01 1.27
C GLN A 308 -2.34 -17.53 2.32
N ASN A 309 -2.78 -18.44 3.18
CA ASN A 309 -1.98 -19.03 4.25
C ASN A 309 -1.28 -17.99 5.13
N GLY A 310 -1.95 -16.84 5.39
CA GLY A 310 -1.53 -15.92 6.44
C GLY A 310 -1.61 -16.59 7.82
N LEU A 311 -0.96 -16.02 8.83
CA LEU A 311 -0.85 -16.62 10.16
C LEU A 311 -2.21 -17.07 10.73
N GLY A 312 -3.24 -16.20 10.65
CA GLY A 312 -4.58 -16.53 11.18
C GLY A 312 -5.24 -17.70 10.48
N GLU A 313 -5.17 -17.75 9.16
CA GLU A 313 -5.70 -18.85 8.34
C GLU A 313 -4.94 -20.15 8.63
N TYR A 314 -3.60 -20.09 8.65
CA TYR A 314 -2.75 -21.25 8.88
C TYR A 314 -2.96 -21.84 10.28
N LEU A 315 -3.02 -21.03 11.33
CA LEU A 315 -3.33 -21.49 12.69
C LEU A 315 -4.70 -22.20 12.76
N SER A 316 -5.69 -21.67 12.08
CA SER A 316 -7.02 -22.27 11.97
C SER A 316 -6.98 -23.64 11.28
N GLN A 317 -6.23 -23.78 10.18
CA GLN A 317 -6.04 -25.06 9.48
C GLN A 317 -5.35 -26.11 10.38
N MET A 318 -4.47 -25.65 11.28
CA MET A 318 -3.83 -26.51 12.29
C MET A 318 -4.73 -26.82 13.50
N GLY A 319 -5.99 -26.35 13.50
CA GLY A 319 -6.96 -26.56 14.59
C GLY A 319 -6.64 -25.77 15.87
N MET A 320 -5.82 -24.73 15.77
CA MET A 320 -5.43 -23.88 16.90
C MET A 320 -6.46 -22.79 17.17
N THR A 321 -6.52 -22.34 18.44
CA THR A 321 -7.38 -21.25 18.85
C THR A 321 -6.58 -19.95 18.96
N GLN A 322 -7.17 -18.85 18.49
CA GLN A 322 -6.53 -17.55 18.48
C GLN A 322 -7.45 -16.44 18.96
N LEU A 323 -6.90 -15.46 19.64
CA LEU A 323 -7.60 -14.26 20.07
C LEU A 323 -7.05 -13.03 19.35
N ARG A 324 -7.94 -12.16 18.87
CA ARG A 324 -7.64 -10.81 18.36
C ARG A 324 -8.24 -9.80 19.32
N ILE A 325 -7.44 -8.88 19.84
CA ILE A 325 -7.91 -7.89 20.80
C ILE A 325 -7.26 -6.52 20.56
N ALA A 326 -8.10 -5.50 20.48
CA ALA A 326 -7.69 -4.09 20.39
C ALA A 326 -8.86 -3.19 20.78
N GLU A 327 -8.56 -1.91 20.96
CA GLU A 327 -9.60 -0.88 21.01
C GLU A 327 -10.05 -0.46 19.61
N THR A 328 -11.18 0.30 19.51
CA THR A 328 -11.89 0.61 18.26
C THR A 328 -10.97 1.10 17.15
N GLU A 329 -10.01 2.00 17.44
CA GLU A 329 -9.11 2.61 16.44
C GLU A 329 -8.21 1.59 15.77
N LYS A 330 -7.87 0.49 16.43
CA LYS A 330 -6.94 -0.52 15.92
C LYS A 330 -7.56 -1.92 15.78
N TYR A 331 -8.87 -2.04 15.99
CA TYR A 331 -9.55 -3.33 15.84
C TYR A 331 -9.47 -3.91 14.42
N ALA A 332 -9.67 -3.08 13.40
CA ALA A 332 -9.53 -3.49 12.01
C ALA A 332 -8.09 -3.94 11.68
N HIS A 333 -7.09 -3.37 12.36
CA HIS A 333 -5.69 -3.71 12.13
C HIS A 333 -5.35 -5.13 12.61
N VAL A 334 -5.81 -5.54 13.78
CA VAL A 334 -5.60 -6.90 14.29
C VAL A 334 -6.56 -7.94 13.69
N THR A 335 -7.55 -7.53 12.89
CA THR A 335 -8.54 -8.42 12.23
C THR A 335 -8.41 -8.37 10.71
N PHE A 336 -9.06 -7.42 10.05
CA PHE A 336 -9.12 -7.28 8.60
C PHE A 336 -7.74 -7.20 7.95
N PHE A 337 -6.90 -6.24 8.38
CA PHE A 337 -5.57 -6.05 7.78
C PHE A 337 -4.62 -7.20 8.12
N PHE A 338 -4.63 -7.67 9.37
CA PHE A 338 -3.83 -8.83 9.78
C PHE A 338 -4.20 -10.10 9.00
N ASN A 339 -5.47 -10.25 8.60
CA ASN A 339 -5.96 -11.33 7.76
C ASN A 339 -5.83 -11.02 6.26
N GLY A 340 -4.95 -10.07 5.87
CA GLY A 340 -4.63 -9.77 4.47
C GLY A 340 -5.77 -9.13 3.68
N GLY A 341 -6.63 -8.34 4.34
CA GLY A 341 -7.79 -7.69 3.74
C GLY A 341 -9.03 -8.58 3.69
N SER A 342 -9.09 -9.61 4.52
CA SER A 342 -10.25 -10.51 4.65
C SER A 342 -11.05 -10.24 5.92
N GLU A 343 -12.37 -10.08 5.79
CA GLU A 343 -13.30 -9.99 6.92
C GLU A 343 -13.61 -11.36 7.56
N THR A 344 -13.12 -12.45 6.96
CA THR A 344 -13.38 -13.80 7.43
C THR A 344 -12.91 -13.98 8.87
N VAL A 345 -13.80 -14.46 9.73
CA VAL A 345 -13.44 -14.98 11.05
C VAL A 345 -13.10 -16.46 10.86
N PHE A 346 -11.85 -16.81 11.07
CA PHE A 346 -11.40 -18.19 10.88
C PHE A 346 -11.91 -19.12 12.00
N PRO A 347 -12.17 -20.40 11.76
CA PRO A 347 -12.47 -21.36 12.81
C PRO A 347 -11.43 -21.32 13.94
N GLY A 348 -11.88 -21.16 15.19
CA GLY A 348 -11.00 -21.02 16.34
C GLY A 348 -10.49 -19.58 16.60
N GLU A 349 -10.92 -18.60 15.81
CA GLU A 349 -10.61 -17.18 16.02
C GLU A 349 -11.71 -16.48 16.81
N ASP A 350 -11.37 -15.97 17.98
CA ASP A 350 -12.21 -15.08 18.78
C ASP A 350 -11.73 -13.63 18.64
N ARG A 351 -12.66 -12.68 18.68
CA ARG A 351 -12.39 -11.24 18.54
C ARG A 351 -12.96 -10.47 19.73
N VAL A 352 -12.13 -9.63 20.34
CA VAL A 352 -12.54 -8.75 21.44
C VAL A 352 -12.29 -7.29 21.05
N LEU A 353 -13.37 -6.55 20.89
CA LEU A 353 -13.36 -5.11 20.68
C LEU A 353 -13.56 -4.39 22.01
N VAL A 354 -12.68 -3.45 22.35
CA VAL A 354 -12.84 -2.51 23.44
C VAL A 354 -13.15 -1.12 22.86
N PRO A 355 -14.24 -0.46 23.27
CA PRO A 355 -14.53 0.87 22.76
C PRO A 355 -13.43 1.88 23.11
N SER A 356 -12.96 2.65 22.14
CA SER A 356 -12.08 3.79 22.40
C SER A 356 -12.83 4.91 23.11
N PRO A 357 -12.15 5.77 23.91
CA PRO A 357 -12.79 6.85 24.62
C PRO A 357 -13.39 7.88 23.67
N LYS A 358 -14.57 8.40 24.02
CA LYS A 358 -15.30 9.41 23.24
C LYS A 358 -14.80 10.82 23.54
N VAL A 359 -13.58 11.12 23.11
CA VAL A 359 -12.94 12.44 23.25
C VAL A 359 -12.73 13.07 21.87
N ALA A 360 -12.60 14.39 21.80
CA ALA A 360 -12.39 15.08 20.52
C ALA A 360 -11.03 14.74 19.91
N THR A 361 -9.98 14.64 20.74
CA THR A 361 -8.62 14.24 20.37
C THR A 361 -8.00 13.48 21.53
N TYR A 362 -7.14 12.51 21.24
CA TYR A 362 -6.61 11.58 22.24
C TYR A 362 -5.56 12.17 23.19
N ASP A 363 -5.05 13.38 22.92
CA ASP A 363 -4.27 14.15 23.91
C ASP A 363 -5.06 14.49 25.18
N LYS A 364 -6.40 14.49 25.12
CA LYS A 364 -7.28 14.72 26.27
C LYS A 364 -7.42 13.50 27.18
N GLN A 365 -7.13 12.31 26.67
CA GLN A 365 -7.13 11.05 27.40
C GLN A 365 -6.06 10.12 26.81
N PRO A 366 -4.75 10.37 27.10
CA PRO A 366 -3.65 9.62 26.50
C PRO A 366 -3.63 8.13 26.87
N GLU A 367 -4.22 7.77 28.01
CA GLU A 367 -4.37 6.39 28.45
C GLU A 367 -5.30 5.60 27.52
N MET A 368 -6.17 6.30 26.78
CA MET A 368 -7.18 5.70 25.91
C MET A 368 -7.93 4.56 26.61
N SER A 369 -8.06 3.39 25.98
CA SER A 369 -8.67 2.22 26.60
C SER A 369 -7.66 1.12 26.97
N ALA A 370 -6.36 1.43 27.02
CA ALA A 370 -5.29 0.45 27.21
C ALA A 370 -5.47 -0.39 28.48
N ALA A 371 -5.93 0.21 29.59
CA ALA A 371 -6.16 -0.51 30.84
C ALA A 371 -7.26 -1.59 30.69
N GLU A 372 -8.39 -1.26 30.06
CA GLU A 372 -9.49 -2.21 29.82
C GLU A 372 -9.07 -3.30 28.82
N VAL A 373 -8.34 -2.95 27.77
CA VAL A 373 -7.76 -3.92 26.82
C VAL A 373 -6.86 -4.89 27.58
N THR A 374 -6.01 -4.38 28.47
CA THR A 374 -5.09 -5.19 29.29
C THR A 374 -5.86 -6.14 30.22
N ASP A 375 -6.86 -5.64 30.94
CA ASP A 375 -7.65 -6.47 31.86
C ASP A 375 -8.31 -7.63 31.13
N LYS A 376 -8.96 -7.36 30.01
CA LYS A 376 -9.58 -8.40 29.17
C LYS A 376 -8.56 -9.37 28.57
N CYS A 377 -7.38 -8.86 28.14
CA CYS A 377 -6.34 -9.70 27.59
C CYS A 377 -5.78 -10.65 28.66
N VAL A 378 -5.47 -10.15 29.85
CA VAL A 378 -4.97 -10.95 30.98
C VAL A 378 -6.00 -12.02 31.39
N GLU A 379 -7.29 -11.67 31.49
CA GLU A 379 -8.37 -12.64 31.75
C GLU A 379 -8.36 -13.78 30.71
N ARG A 380 -8.20 -13.43 29.43
CA ARG A 380 -8.17 -14.42 28.32
C ARG A 380 -6.91 -15.28 28.35
N ILE A 381 -5.74 -14.71 28.68
CA ILE A 381 -4.49 -15.46 28.87
C ILE A 381 -4.67 -16.47 30.01
N GLU A 382 -5.13 -16.03 31.18
CA GLU A 382 -5.29 -16.85 32.37
C GLU A 382 -6.38 -17.93 32.23
N SER A 383 -7.33 -17.75 31.29
CA SER A 383 -8.33 -18.77 30.97
C SER A 383 -7.73 -20.04 30.39
N GLY A 384 -6.52 -19.98 29.81
CA GLY A 384 -5.88 -21.12 29.13
C GLY A 384 -6.64 -21.62 27.89
N ALA A 385 -7.47 -20.76 27.27
CA ALA A 385 -8.32 -21.14 26.13
C ALA A 385 -7.61 -20.98 24.77
N TYR A 386 -6.56 -20.15 24.68
CA TYR A 386 -5.94 -19.75 23.41
C TYR A 386 -4.52 -20.26 23.26
N ASP A 387 -4.18 -20.67 22.06
CA ASP A 387 -2.80 -20.99 21.65
C ASP A 387 -2.05 -19.74 21.23
N VAL A 388 -2.74 -18.78 20.59
CA VAL A 388 -2.15 -17.53 20.10
C VAL A 388 -3.04 -16.35 20.49
N ILE A 389 -2.40 -15.23 20.88
CA ILE A 389 -3.07 -13.97 21.18
C ILE A 389 -2.38 -12.85 20.41
N ILE A 390 -3.14 -12.07 19.65
CA ILE A 390 -2.66 -10.89 18.92
C ILE A 390 -3.33 -9.67 19.53
N LEU A 391 -2.51 -8.81 20.13
CA LEU A 391 -2.92 -7.61 20.88
C LEU A 391 -2.30 -6.36 20.24
N ASN A 392 -3.08 -5.29 20.12
CA ASN A 392 -2.58 -3.97 19.74
C ASN A 392 -2.93 -2.94 20.83
N PHE A 393 -1.94 -2.10 21.17
CA PHE A 393 -2.10 -0.88 21.96
C PHE A 393 -1.99 0.34 21.04
N ALA A 394 -3.07 1.10 20.90
CA ALA A 394 -3.21 2.20 19.95
C ALA A 394 -2.47 3.49 20.36
N ASN A 395 -2.07 3.60 21.63
CA ASN A 395 -1.80 4.86 22.30
C ASN A 395 -0.67 5.69 21.65
N CYS A 396 0.50 5.09 21.37
CA CYS A 396 1.65 5.85 20.90
C CYS A 396 1.40 6.46 19.51
N ASP A 397 0.65 5.77 18.65
CA ASP A 397 0.26 6.28 17.34
C ASP A 397 -0.84 7.34 17.44
N MET A 398 -1.96 6.98 18.04
CA MET A 398 -3.14 7.86 18.08
C MET A 398 -2.89 9.17 18.85
N VAL A 399 -2.12 9.12 19.93
CA VAL A 399 -1.72 10.32 20.66
C VAL A 399 -0.59 11.06 19.95
N GLY A 400 0.34 10.33 19.34
CA GLY A 400 1.43 10.90 18.52
C GLY A 400 0.89 11.80 17.40
N HIS A 401 -0.17 11.38 16.72
CA HIS A 401 -0.84 12.17 15.68
C HIS A 401 -1.39 13.52 16.15
N THR A 402 -1.58 13.72 17.45
CA THR A 402 -2.03 15.01 17.99
C THR A 402 -0.92 16.07 18.03
N GLY A 403 0.35 15.66 17.96
CA GLY A 403 1.50 16.56 18.11
C GLY A 403 1.73 17.09 19.52
N VAL A 404 0.97 16.58 20.53
CA VAL A 404 1.07 17.05 21.93
C VAL A 404 2.06 16.16 22.68
N PHE A 405 3.30 16.65 22.84
CA PHE A 405 4.42 15.89 23.37
C PHE A 405 4.18 15.26 24.75
N ASP A 406 3.73 16.05 25.72
CA ASP A 406 3.50 15.55 27.09
C ASP A 406 2.40 14.48 27.15
N ALA A 407 1.41 14.57 26.27
CA ALA A 407 0.39 13.55 26.12
C ALA A 407 0.96 12.25 25.53
N ALA A 408 1.84 12.34 24.56
CA ALA A 408 2.51 11.18 23.97
C ALA A 408 3.44 10.50 24.99
N VAL A 409 4.17 11.26 25.81
CA VAL A 409 4.94 10.70 26.95
C VAL A 409 4.03 9.89 27.87
N LYS A 410 2.87 10.45 28.25
CA LYS A 410 1.90 9.76 29.12
C LYS A 410 1.32 8.50 28.44
N ALA A 411 1.08 8.54 27.15
CA ALA A 411 0.64 7.38 26.38
C ALA A 411 1.68 6.24 26.41
N VAL A 412 2.96 6.56 26.24
CA VAL A 412 4.07 5.59 26.30
C VAL A 412 4.18 4.95 27.68
N GLU A 413 4.11 5.74 28.77
CA GLU A 413 4.14 5.23 30.15
C GLU A 413 2.96 4.29 30.47
N THR A 414 1.79 4.61 29.91
CA THR A 414 0.60 3.75 30.02
C THR A 414 0.82 2.42 29.31
N VAL A 415 1.35 2.45 28.08
CA VAL A 415 1.67 1.24 27.31
C VAL A 415 2.71 0.40 28.01
N ASP A 416 3.78 1.00 28.58
CA ASP A 416 4.80 0.28 29.34
C ASP A 416 4.18 -0.56 30.49
N THR A 417 3.33 0.07 31.28
CA THR A 417 2.63 -0.59 32.37
C THR A 417 1.73 -1.73 31.87
N CYS A 418 0.98 -1.51 30.81
CA CYS A 418 0.07 -2.48 30.22
C CYS A 418 0.79 -3.67 29.61
N VAL A 419 1.85 -3.42 28.84
CA VAL A 419 2.72 -4.46 28.26
C VAL A 419 3.32 -5.33 29.38
N GLY A 420 3.81 -4.70 30.46
CA GLY A 420 4.34 -5.43 31.61
C GLY A 420 3.35 -6.45 32.17
N ARG A 421 2.10 -6.05 32.36
CA ARG A 421 1.04 -6.94 32.88
C ARG A 421 0.72 -8.10 31.93
N VAL A 422 0.66 -7.85 30.63
CA VAL A 422 0.38 -8.89 29.62
C VAL A 422 1.52 -9.90 29.54
N VAL A 423 2.78 -9.41 29.55
CA VAL A 423 3.98 -10.28 29.55
C VAL A 423 3.99 -11.15 30.81
N ASP A 424 3.79 -10.56 32.01
CA ASP A 424 3.78 -11.30 33.27
C ASP A 424 2.71 -12.42 33.27
N ALA A 425 1.51 -12.12 32.78
CA ALA A 425 0.44 -13.11 32.65
C ALA A 425 0.81 -14.24 31.68
N THR A 426 1.38 -13.90 30.52
CA THR A 426 1.80 -14.87 29.51
C THR A 426 2.90 -15.80 30.06
N LEU A 427 3.94 -15.26 30.67
CA LEU A 427 5.04 -16.03 31.26
C LEU A 427 4.57 -16.90 32.43
N LYS A 428 3.65 -16.40 33.26
CA LYS A 428 3.03 -17.17 34.36
C LYS A 428 2.31 -18.43 33.84
N MET A 429 1.73 -18.36 32.65
CA MET A 429 1.10 -19.52 31.99
C MET A 429 2.12 -20.46 31.29
N GLY A 430 3.42 -20.18 31.41
CA GLY A 430 4.49 -20.89 30.72
C GLY A 430 4.61 -20.53 29.24
N GLY A 431 3.96 -19.46 28.81
CA GLY A 431 3.90 -18.99 27.42
C GLY A 431 5.11 -18.15 27.00
N ILE A 432 5.07 -17.70 25.75
CA ILE A 432 6.07 -16.85 25.14
C ILE A 432 5.40 -15.54 24.71
N ALA A 433 6.00 -14.40 25.09
CA ALA A 433 5.54 -13.10 24.65
C ALA A 433 6.52 -12.47 23.65
N MET A 434 5.96 -11.89 22.58
CA MET A 434 6.67 -11.10 21.58
C MET A 434 6.16 -9.67 21.64
N ILE A 435 7.05 -8.70 21.81
CA ILE A 435 6.73 -7.28 21.88
C ILE A 435 7.34 -6.64 20.65
N THR A 436 6.52 -5.88 19.90
CA THR A 436 6.95 -5.17 18.68
C THR A 436 6.12 -3.91 18.46
N ALA A 437 6.38 -3.22 17.36
CA ALA A 437 5.50 -2.20 16.80
C ALA A 437 5.35 -2.44 15.29
N ASP A 438 4.44 -1.74 14.66
CA ASP A 438 4.14 -1.86 13.24
C ASP A 438 4.73 -0.73 12.39
N HIS A 439 5.01 0.42 13.00
CA HIS A 439 5.72 1.58 12.45
C HIS A 439 6.16 2.52 13.59
N GLY A 440 6.91 3.58 13.25
CA GLY A 440 7.27 4.64 14.18
C GLY A 440 6.32 5.85 14.09
N ASN A 441 6.17 6.57 15.20
CA ASN A 441 5.47 7.85 15.34
C ASN A 441 5.98 8.63 16.56
N ALA A 442 5.78 8.12 17.78
CA ALA A 442 6.03 8.81 19.04
C ALA A 442 7.51 9.07 19.36
N GLU A 443 8.44 8.41 18.68
CA GLU A 443 9.89 8.64 18.83
C GLU A 443 10.36 9.92 18.11
N GLN A 444 9.51 10.54 17.29
CA GLN A 444 9.82 11.78 16.58
C GLN A 444 8.59 12.69 16.46
N MET A 445 8.40 13.53 17.46
CA MET A 445 7.25 14.43 17.60
C MET A 445 7.52 15.86 17.15
N THR A 446 8.74 16.16 16.68
CA THR A 446 9.14 17.49 16.22
C THR A 446 9.86 17.42 14.88
N GLU A 447 9.56 18.39 14.02
CA GLU A 447 10.28 18.65 12.77
C GLU A 447 11.62 19.35 13.07
N PRO A 448 12.57 19.38 12.11
CA PRO A 448 13.85 20.07 12.29
C PRO A 448 13.74 21.56 12.59
N ASP A 449 12.64 22.20 12.26
CA ASP A 449 12.35 23.62 12.56
C ASP A 449 11.69 23.81 13.94
N GLY A 450 11.46 22.72 14.70
CA GLY A 450 10.83 22.74 16.01
C GLY A 450 9.30 22.72 15.98
N SER A 451 8.67 22.69 14.81
CA SER A 451 7.21 22.52 14.70
C SER A 451 6.77 21.10 15.06
N PRO A 452 5.52 20.88 15.52
CA PRO A 452 5.02 19.55 15.80
C PRO A 452 5.01 18.65 14.55
N MET A 453 5.61 17.48 14.66
CA MET A 453 5.49 16.40 13.67
C MET A 453 4.36 15.47 14.11
N THR A 454 3.42 15.24 13.20
CA THR A 454 2.24 14.40 13.44
C THR A 454 2.16 13.21 12.47
N ALA A 455 3.16 13.05 11.60
CA ALA A 455 3.25 11.97 10.64
C ALA A 455 4.00 10.77 11.23
N HIS A 456 3.84 9.60 10.59
CA HIS A 456 4.68 8.44 10.89
C HIS A 456 6.15 8.70 10.51
N THR A 457 7.03 7.79 10.92
CA THR A 457 8.47 7.85 10.61
C THR A 457 8.94 6.68 9.78
N THR A 458 10.16 6.76 9.30
CA THR A 458 10.87 5.64 8.66
C THR A 458 11.78 4.88 9.63
N ASN A 459 11.74 5.23 10.92
CA ASN A 459 12.58 4.61 11.93
C ASN A 459 12.23 3.13 12.11
N PRO A 460 13.22 2.28 12.49
CA PRO A 460 12.96 0.88 12.82
C PRO A 460 12.13 0.76 14.10
N VAL A 461 11.56 -0.42 14.31
CA VAL A 461 10.76 -0.76 15.48
C VAL A 461 11.45 -1.86 16.32
N PRO A 462 11.13 -1.98 17.62
CA PRO A 462 11.68 -3.02 18.47
C PRO A 462 11.06 -4.39 18.18
N PHE A 463 11.82 -5.45 18.48
CA PHE A 463 11.31 -6.80 18.66
C PHE A 463 11.98 -7.43 19.87
N ILE A 464 11.19 -7.83 20.88
CA ILE A 464 11.67 -8.46 22.11
C ILE A 464 10.99 -9.83 22.25
N LEU A 465 11.77 -10.88 22.53
CA LEU A 465 11.27 -12.25 22.65
C LEU A 465 11.40 -12.73 24.10
N CYS A 466 10.31 -12.67 24.85
CA CYS A 466 10.27 -13.02 26.27
C CYS A 466 9.90 -14.50 26.48
N GLY A 467 10.71 -15.21 27.26
CA GLY A 467 10.41 -16.60 27.69
C GLY A 467 10.96 -17.71 26.81
N ALA A 468 11.62 -17.42 25.69
CA ALA A 468 12.12 -18.44 24.74
C ALA A 468 13.58 -18.88 25.01
N GLY A 469 14.41 -18.07 25.68
CA GLY A 469 15.80 -18.43 26.02
C GLY A 469 16.71 -18.65 24.82
N THR A 470 16.54 -17.89 23.73
CA THR A 470 17.28 -18.01 22.47
C THR A 470 17.86 -16.67 22.04
N GLU A 471 18.82 -16.69 21.11
CA GLU A 471 19.37 -15.49 20.47
C GLU A 471 18.57 -15.12 19.23
N LEU A 472 18.56 -13.82 18.90
CA LEU A 472 17.91 -13.28 17.71
C LEU A 472 18.94 -12.75 16.72
N ARG A 473 18.71 -12.98 15.42
CA ARG A 473 19.50 -12.35 14.36
C ARG A 473 19.19 -10.84 14.27
N PRO A 474 20.18 -10.03 13.90
CA PRO A 474 19.95 -8.61 13.63
C PRO A 474 19.16 -8.40 12.34
N ASP A 475 18.69 -7.16 12.15
CA ASP A 475 18.15 -6.64 10.89
C ASP A 475 16.96 -7.41 10.30
N GLY A 476 15.95 -7.66 11.14
CA GLY A 476 14.66 -8.21 10.69
C GLY A 476 13.76 -7.21 9.98
N ARG A 477 12.63 -7.70 9.50
CA ARG A 477 11.50 -6.92 8.96
C ARG A 477 10.20 -7.44 9.55
N LEU A 478 9.10 -6.68 9.43
CA LEU A 478 7.80 -7.06 10.00
C LEU A 478 7.30 -8.43 9.51
N ALA A 479 7.58 -8.77 8.26
CA ALA A 479 7.25 -10.07 7.66
C ALA A 479 7.91 -11.28 8.35
N ASP A 480 8.93 -11.07 9.17
CA ASP A 480 9.66 -12.13 9.87
C ASP A 480 8.98 -12.57 11.18
N ILE A 481 7.99 -11.79 11.66
CA ILE A 481 7.30 -12.04 12.94
C ILE A 481 6.49 -13.33 12.90
N ALA A 482 5.62 -13.53 11.90
CA ALA A 482 4.81 -14.76 11.81
C ALA A 482 5.66 -16.03 11.68
N PRO A 483 6.69 -16.09 10.80
CA PRO A 483 7.63 -17.22 10.79
C PRO A 483 8.34 -17.46 12.14
N THR A 484 8.67 -16.39 12.88
CA THR A 484 9.26 -16.51 14.22
C THR A 484 8.26 -17.07 15.24
N MET A 485 6.99 -16.64 15.19
CA MET A 485 5.92 -17.20 16.02
C MET A 485 5.74 -18.70 15.76
N LEU A 486 5.67 -19.09 14.49
CA LEU A 486 5.53 -20.50 14.12
C LEU A 486 6.74 -21.32 14.60
N ASP A 487 7.97 -20.79 14.50
CA ASP A 487 9.18 -21.47 14.92
C ASP A 487 9.21 -21.71 16.44
N VAL A 488 8.85 -20.71 17.28
CA VAL A 488 8.77 -20.92 18.75
C VAL A 488 7.65 -21.87 19.15
N MET A 489 6.60 -21.99 18.33
CA MET A 489 5.52 -22.95 18.53
C MET A 489 5.86 -24.36 18.01
N GLY A 490 7.01 -24.55 17.37
CA GLY A 490 7.43 -25.81 16.75
C GLY A 490 6.61 -26.20 15.53
N LEU A 491 6.02 -25.22 14.84
CA LEU A 491 5.22 -25.41 13.62
C LEU A 491 6.06 -25.13 12.36
N ALA A 492 5.74 -25.84 11.29
CA ALA A 492 6.34 -25.57 10.00
C ALA A 492 5.82 -24.23 9.45
N CYS A 493 6.67 -23.49 8.77
CA CYS A 493 6.29 -22.27 8.06
C CYS A 493 5.70 -22.65 6.70
N PRO A 494 4.51 -22.16 6.30
CA PRO A 494 3.95 -22.42 4.96
C PRO A 494 4.80 -21.78 3.86
N GLU A 495 4.79 -22.38 2.66
CA GLU A 495 5.64 -21.94 1.53
C GLU A 495 5.34 -20.53 1.06
N GLU A 496 4.13 -20.03 1.27
CA GLU A 496 3.71 -18.69 0.90
C GLU A 496 4.33 -17.60 1.78
N MET A 497 4.85 -17.93 2.96
CA MET A 497 5.56 -16.99 3.82
C MET A 497 7.04 -16.90 3.40
N ASP A 498 7.46 -15.75 2.89
CA ASP A 498 8.86 -15.49 2.50
C ASP A 498 9.70 -14.87 3.64
N GLY A 499 9.07 -14.53 4.75
CA GLY A 499 9.73 -14.09 5.96
C GLY A 499 10.61 -15.20 6.56
N LYS A 500 11.59 -14.80 7.35
CA LYS A 500 12.56 -15.74 7.96
C LYS A 500 12.50 -15.61 9.46
N THR A 501 12.51 -16.74 10.16
CA THR A 501 12.60 -16.69 11.63
C THR A 501 13.75 -15.80 12.10
N LEU A 502 13.49 -15.04 13.14
CA LEU A 502 14.51 -14.21 13.81
C LEU A 502 15.40 -15.02 14.76
N ILE A 503 15.02 -16.27 15.05
CA ILE A 503 15.77 -17.15 15.96
C ILE A 503 17.06 -17.63 15.31
N VAL A 504 18.16 -17.49 16.02
CA VAL A 504 19.45 -18.09 15.65
C VAL A 504 19.43 -19.57 16.03
N LYS A 505 19.65 -20.44 15.05
CA LYS A 505 19.70 -21.91 15.23
C LYS A 505 21.12 -22.41 15.31
#